data_13648f8774a7d3337d2d0f774806eb7c
#
_entry.id   13648f8774a7d3337d2d0f774806eb7c
#
_cell.length_a   1.000
_cell.length_b   1.000
_cell.length_c   1.000
_cell.angle_alpha   90.00
_cell.angle_beta   90.00
_cell.angle_gamma   90.00
#
_symmetry.space_group_name_H-M   'P 1'
#
loop_
_entity.id
_entity.type
_entity.pdbx_description
1 polymer ?
#
loop_
_entity_poly.entity_id
_entity_poly.type
_entity_poly.pdbx_seq_one_letter_code
_entity_poly.pdbx_strand_id
1 'polypeptide(L)'
;MGRTLIKFGGALITEKESRKVFRPDTISAIAPILSDMVNSGMALIIVHGAGSFGHIDAKSGDLSGGRLAGREEEQRQAKETVRKSMIELNDSVISILESHGIRCRCHPPREWANGTGPKFEGDIRRFEEEGYVHVTFGDVVDVAGDREFGILSGDHLMERLSTELPGVEKVIFLLDGINGLYDMDPTKKGSQMIPLWTSSTSYKTSINKSTDVT
;
A
#
# COMPACT_ATOMS: atom_id res chain seq x y z
N MET A 1 -22.35 6.85 -5.14
CA MET A 1 -21.37 6.77 -6.23
C MET A 1 -20.42 5.62 -5.92
N GLY A 2 -20.15 4.74 -6.90
CA GLY A 2 -19.24 3.61 -6.67
C GLY A 2 -17.80 4.07 -6.47
N ARG A 3 -17.07 3.41 -5.56
CA ARG A 3 -15.66 3.69 -5.28
C ARG A 3 -14.76 2.63 -5.90
N THR A 4 -13.63 3.05 -6.43
CA THR A 4 -12.58 2.15 -6.91
C THR A 4 -11.35 2.31 -6.05
N LEU A 5 -10.90 1.22 -5.42
CA LEU A 5 -9.62 1.14 -4.73
C LEU A 5 -8.53 0.71 -5.70
N ILE A 6 -7.40 1.41 -5.70
CA ILE A 6 -6.26 1.09 -6.56
C ILE A 6 -5.01 0.97 -5.71
N LYS A 7 -4.35 -0.19 -5.75
CA LYS A 7 -3.07 -0.38 -5.09
C LYS A 7 -1.92 -0.22 -6.08
N PHE A 8 -1.00 0.68 -5.77
CA PHE A 8 0.31 0.73 -6.42
C PHE A 8 1.30 -0.12 -5.63
N GLY A 9 1.75 -1.23 -6.22
CA GLY A 9 2.79 -2.06 -5.63
C GLY A 9 4.06 -1.26 -5.36
N GLY A 10 4.73 -1.49 -4.22
CA GLY A 10 5.97 -0.76 -3.91
C GLY A 10 7.04 -0.94 -4.97
N ALA A 11 7.20 -2.15 -5.50
CA ALA A 11 8.13 -2.43 -6.59
C ALA A 11 7.74 -1.79 -7.94
N LEU A 12 6.45 -1.47 -8.14
CA LEU A 12 5.98 -0.76 -9.32
C LEU A 12 6.47 0.69 -9.34
N ILE A 13 6.45 1.35 -8.20
CA ILE A 13 6.73 2.79 -8.06
C ILE A 13 8.14 3.11 -7.54
N THR A 14 8.91 2.09 -7.13
CA THR A 14 10.30 2.25 -6.67
C THR A 14 11.20 1.16 -7.22
N GLU A 15 12.49 1.42 -7.30
CA GLU A 15 13.49 0.41 -7.64
C GLU A 15 13.77 -0.50 -6.43
N LYS A 16 13.70 -1.82 -6.61
CA LYS A 16 13.81 -2.80 -5.52
C LYS A 16 15.17 -2.82 -4.81
N GLU A 17 16.25 -2.65 -5.59
CA GLU A 17 17.62 -2.84 -5.12
C GLU A 17 18.31 -1.53 -4.71
N SER A 18 17.66 -0.40 -4.98
CA SER A 18 18.20 0.94 -4.75
C SER A 18 17.43 1.62 -3.64
N ARG A 19 18.14 2.04 -2.57
CA ARG A 19 17.49 2.74 -1.45
C ARG A 19 16.90 4.07 -1.91
N LYS A 20 15.59 4.27 -1.67
CA LYS A 20 14.85 5.51 -1.93
C LYS A 20 14.93 6.00 -3.39
N VAL A 21 14.82 5.11 -4.33
CA VAL A 21 14.73 5.50 -5.75
C VAL A 21 13.30 5.36 -6.23
N PHE A 22 12.65 6.49 -6.47
CA PHE A 22 11.30 6.59 -7.01
C PHE A 22 11.31 6.41 -8.53
N ARG A 23 10.24 5.82 -9.10
CA ARG A 23 10.03 5.60 -10.54
C ARG A 23 8.92 6.53 -11.05
N PRO A 24 9.21 7.80 -11.36
CA PRO A 24 8.19 8.79 -11.74
C PRO A 24 7.46 8.43 -13.03
N ASP A 25 8.15 7.82 -13.99
CA ASP A 25 7.58 7.48 -15.30
C ASP A 25 6.38 6.53 -15.18
N THR A 26 6.41 5.64 -14.20
CA THR A 26 5.30 4.71 -13.95
C THR A 26 4.03 5.46 -13.56
N ILE A 27 4.12 6.40 -12.63
CA ILE A 27 2.95 7.18 -12.19
C ILE A 27 2.51 8.13 -13.32
N SER A 28 3.45 8.76 -14.02
CA SER A 28 3.16 9.64 -15.15
C SER A 28 2.41 8.93 -16.28
N ALA A 29 2.70 7.64 -16.52
CA ALA A 29 2.00 6.84 -17.52
C ALA A 29 0.56 6.47 -17.09
N ILE A 30 0.33 6.30 -15.78
CA ILE A 30 -0.98 5.93 -15.21
C ILE A 30 -1.87 7.15 -14.97
N ALA A 31 -1.29 8.30 -14.61
CA ALA A 31 -2.01 9.49 -14.18
C ALA A 31 -3.07 10.00 -15.20
N PRO A 32 -2.84 10.00 -16.53
CA PRO A 32 -3.88 10.38 -17.49
C PRO A 32 -5.13 9.50 -17.40
N ILE A 33 -4.95 8.18 -17.21
CA ILE A 33 -6.07 7.23 -17.08
C ILE A 33 -6.85 7.52 -15.80
N LEU A 34 -6.16 7.79 -14.69
CA LEU A 34 -6.80 8.15 -13.43
C LEU A 34 -7.53 9.48 -13.53
N SER A 35 -6.96 10.46 -14.24
CA SER A 35 -7.63 11.74 -14.51
C SER A 35 -8.93 11.55 -15.28
N ASP A 36 -8.94 10.71 -16.33
CA ASP A 36 -10.15 10.37 -17.09
C ASP A 36 -11.19 9.69 -16.20
N MET A 37 -10.76 8.77 -15.32
CA MET A 37 -11.67 8.12 -14.36
C MET A 37 -12.31 9.14 -13.41
N VAL A 38 -11.53 10.06 -12.84
CA VAL A 38 -12.03 11.14 -11.96
C VAL A 38 -12.98 12.06 -12.71
N ASN A 39 -12.61 12.48 -13.93
CA ASN A 39 -13.44 13.34 -14.77
C ASN A 39 -14.75 12.68 -15.20
N SER A 40 -14.79 11.35 -15.27
CA SER A 40 -16.04 10.59 -15.50
C SER A 40 -16.89 10.43 -14.23
N GLY A 41 -16.45 11.00 -13.11
CA GLY A 41 -17.18 11.00 -11.85
C GLY A 41 -16.89 9.81 -10.94
N MET A 42 -15.84 9.02 -11.19
CA MET A 42 -15.47 7.91 -10.30
C MET A 42 -14.77 8.43 -9.03
N ALA A 43 -15.17 7.92 -7.89
CA ALA A 43 -14.45 8.14 -6.63
C ALA A 43 -13.28 7.16 -6.53
N LEU A 44 -12.05 7.68 -6.40
CA LEU A 44 -10.84 6.87 -6.33
C LEU A 44 -10.19 6.95 -4.96
N ILE A 45 -9.67 5.81 -4.50
CA ILE A 45 -8.80 5.71 -3.33
C ILE A 45 -7.54 4.97 -3.77
N ILE A 46 -6.38 5.57 -3.54
CA ILE A 46 -5.08 5.01 -3.90
C ILE A 46 -4.38 4.55 -2.63
N VAL A 47 -3.89 3.32 -2.64
CA VAL A 47 -3.02 2.78 -1.59
C VAL A 47 -1.69 2.41 -2.22
N HIS A 48 -0.57 2.95 -1.73
CA HIS A 48 0.72 2.55 -2.26
C HIS A 48 1.58 1.78 -1.25
N GLY A 49 2.40 0.89 -1.77
CA GLY A 49 3.38 0.14 -0.97
C GLY A 49 4.61 0.99 -0.65
N ALA A 50 5.41 0.50 0.30
CA ALA A 50 6.62 1.19 0.76
C ALA A 50 7.80 1.07 -0.22
N GLY A 51 7.90 -0.04 -0.94
CA GLY A 51 9.03 -0.29 -1.83
C GLY A 51 10.38 -0.05 -1.15
N SER A 52 11.34 0.52 -1.87
CA SER A 52 12.68 0.82 -1.36
C SER A 52 12.75 1.98 -0.35
N PHE A 53 11.65 2.70 -0.14
CA PHE A 53 11.59 3.80 0.84
C PHE A 53 11.33 3.32 2.27
N GLY A 54 10.67 2.17 2.47
CA GLY A 54 10.31 1.69 3.80
C GLY A 54 10.91 0.34 4.17
N HIS A 55 10.96 -0.62 3.24
CA HIS A 55 11.33 -2.01 3.57
C HIS A 55 12.73 -2.17 4.16
N ILE A 56 13.73 -1.47 3.64
CA ILE A 56 15.12 -1.60 4.09
C ILE A 56 15.26 -1.13 5.53
N ASP A 57 14.75 0.06 5.83
CA ASP A 57 14.86 0.65 7.16
C ASP A 57 13.96 -0.06 8.18
N ALA A 58 12.76 -0.51 7.77
CA ALA A 58 11.88 -1.31 8.61
C ALA A 58 12.52 -2.65 9.01
N LYS A 59 13.19 -3.32 8.06
CA LYS A 59 13.90 -4.58 8.31
C LYS A 59 15.13 -4.39 9.19
N SER A 60 15.95 -3.37 8.95
CA SER A 60 17.13 -3.09 9.77
C SER A 60 16.78 -2.73 11.22
N GLY A 61 15.68 -1.99 11.42
CA GLY A 61 15.14 -1.65 12.73
C GLY A 61 14.30 -2.75 13.39
N ASP A 62 14.04 -3.87 12.69
CA ASP A 62 13.17 -4.97 13.17
C ASP A 62 11.80 -4.46 13.65
N LEU A 63 11.18 -3.59 12.85
CA LEU A 63 9.96 -2.86 13.24
C LEU A 63 8.68 -3.71 13.17
N SER A 64 8.71 -4.84 12.48
CA SER A 64 7.52 -5.70 12.29
C SER A 64 7.11 -6.41 13.59
N GLY A 65 8.07 -6.75 14.45
CA GLY A 65 7.85 -7.42 15.73
C GLY A 65 7.35 -6.51 16.85
N GLY A 66 7.49 -5.20 16.69
CA GLY A 66 7.26 -4.21 17.74
C GLY A 66 8.50 -3.97 18.61
N ARG A 67 8.31 -3.44 19.82
CA ARG A 67 9.39 -3.07 20.73
C ARG A 67 10.28 -4.25 21.10
N LEU A 68 11.59 -4.01 21.05
CA LEU A 68 12.64 -4.94 21.52
C LEU A 68 13.41 -4.30 22.67
N ALA A 69 13.46 -5.00 23.81
CA ALA A 69 14.23 -4.54 24.96
C ALA A 69 15.71 -4.38 24.61
N GLY A 70 16.29 -3.24 24.99
CA GLY A 70 17.67 -2.88 24.71
C GLY A 70 17.94 -2.30 23.33
N ARG A 71 16.92 -2.17 22.47
CA ARG A 71 17.02 -1.54 21.13
C ARG A 71 16.09 -0.35 20.95
N GLU A 72 15.54 0.19 22.01
CA GLU A 72 14.49 1.22 21.98
C GLU A 72 14.91 2.46 21.19
N GLU A 73 16.14 2.94 21.42
CA GLU A 73 16.63 4.14 20.72
C GLU A 73 16.89 3.87 19.21
N GLU A 74 17.45 2.72 18.88
CA GLU A 74 17.66 2.30 17.50
C GLU A 74 16.30 2.16 16.76
N GLN A 75 15.34 1.49 17.40
CA GLN A 75 14.00 1.33 16.84
C GLN A 75 13.24 2.65 16.71
N ARG A 76 13.43 3.57 17.67
CA ARG A 76 12.86 4.91 17.59
C ARG A 76 13.37 5.66 16.35
N GLN A 77 14.69 5.64 16.12
CA GLN A 77 15.30 6.27 14.94
C GLN A 77 14.86 5.61 13.64
N ALA A 78 14.80 4.28 13.59
CA ALA A 78 14.33 3.53 12.42
C ALA A 78 12.86 3.86 12.10
N LYS A 79 12.00 3.90 13.12
CA LYS A 79 10.59 4.28 12.99
C LYS A 79 10.42 5.67 12.39
N GLU A 80 11.12 6.67 12.90
CA GLU A 80 11.07 8.04 12.37
C GLU A 80 11.61 8.11 10.93
N THR A 81 12.67 7.37 10.64
CA THR A 81 13.23 7.29 9.28
C THR A 81 12.24 6.71 8.29
N VAL A 82 11.56 5.60 8.63
CA VAL A 82 10.53 4.99 7.78
C VAL A 82 9.37 5.96 7.57
N ARG A 83 8.82 6.52 8.65
CA ARG A 83 7.71 7.48 8.59
C ARG A 83 8.01 8.68 7.69
N LYS A 84 9.21 9.26 7.83
CA LYS A 84 9.67 10.36 6.97
C LYS A 84 9.79 9.93 5.51
N SER A 85 10.40 8.78 5.26
CA SER A 85 10.59 8.26 3.90
C SER A 85 9.27 7.96 3.21
N MET A 86 8.29 7.48 3.95
CA MET A 86 6.96 7.21 3.40
C MET A 86 6.22 8.48 3.00
N ILE A 87 6.38 9.57 3.75
CA ILE A 87 5.86 10.89 3.35
C ILE A 87 6.59 11.38 2.09
N GLU A 88 7.92 11.29 2.02
CA GLU A 88 8.71 11.68 0.84
C GLU A 88 8.23 10.94 -0.44
N LEU A 89 7.98 9.64 -0.32
CA LEU A 89 7.43 8.85 -1.43
C LEU A 89 6.01 9.28 -1.81
N ASN A 90 5.14 9.46 -0.81
CA ASN A 90 3.77 9.88 -1.00
C ASN A 90 3.68 11.25 -1.67
N ASP A 91 4.48 12.21 -1.23
CA ASP A 91 4.53 13.55 -1.81
C ASP A 91 4.97 13.51 -3.29
N SER A 92 5.91 12.62 -3.62
CA SER A 92 6.34 12.38 -5.00
C SER A 92 5.21 11.82 -5.86
N VAL A 93 4.43 10.85 -5.34
CA VAL A 93 3.26 10.29 -6.02
C VAL A 93 2.18 11.35 -6.22
N ILE A 94 1.82 12.09 -5.16
CA ILE A 94 0.78 13.13 -5.20
C ILE A 94 1.18 14.25 -6.17
N SER A 95 2.43 14.69 -6.16
CA SER A 95 2.91 15.75 -7.05
C SER A 95 2.67 15.43 -8.53
N ILE A 96 2.88 14.18 -8.94
CA ILE A 96 2.60 13.76 -10.33
C ILE A 96 1.09 13.71 -10.58
N LEU A 97 0.31 13.16 -9.67
CA LEU A 97 -1.16 13.10 -9.83
C LEU A 97 -1.76 14.51 -9.95
N GLU A 98 -1.32 15.43 -9.10
CA GLU A 98 -1.77 16.83 -9.13
C GLU A 98 -1.35 17.58 -10.40
N SER A 99 -0.17 17.28 -10.95
CA SER A 99 0.26 17.84 -12.25
C SER A 99 -0.64 17.41 -13.41
N HIS A 100 -1.42 16.34 -13.24
CA HIS A 100 -2.45 15.86 -14.19
C HIS A 100 -3.88 16.29 -13.80
N GLY A 101 -4.01 17.29 -12.92
CA GLY A 101 -5.31 17.86 -12.54
C GLY A 101 -6.09 17.04 -11.51
N ILE A 102 -5.49 16.02 -10.91
CA ILE A 102 -6.11 15.18 -9.89
C ILE A 102 -5.91 15.81 -8.52
N ARG A 103 -6.99 16.26 -7.88
CA ARG A 103 -6.93 16.80 -6.51
C ARG A 103 -6.77 15.66 -5.52
N CYS A 104 -5.64 15.63 -4.80
CA CYS A 104 -5.33 14.57 -3.86
C CYS A 104 -5.51 14.99 -2.39
N ARG A 105 -5.82 14.01 -1.53
CA ARG A 105 -5.81 14.15 -0.07
C ARG A 105 -5.03 13.00 0.55
N CYS A 106 -3.93 13.31 1.22
CA CYS A 106 -3.11 12.34 1.92
C CYS A 106 -3.71 11.97 3.27
N HIS A 107 -3.60 10.68 3.62
CA HIS A 107 -3.99 10.10 4.91
C HIS A 107 -2.86 9.21 5.44
N PRO A 108 -1.83 9.76 6.09
CA PRO A 108 -0.76 8.97 6.69
C PRO A 108 -1.32 8.05 7.78
N PRO A 109 -1.13 6.72 7.70
CA PRO A 109 -1.74 5.78 8.65
C PRO A 109 -1.42 6.06 10.11
N ARG A 110 -0.22 6.50 10.44
CA ARG A 110 0.17 6.87 11.81
C ARG A 110 -0.72 7.93 12.47
N GLU A 111 -1.50 8.69 11.68
CA GLU A 111 -2.35 9.78 12.20
C GLU A 111 -3.78 9.30 12.52
N TRP A 112 -4.17 8.11 12.05
CA TRP A 112 -5.56 7.69 12.15
C TRP A 112 -5.75 6.19 12.41
N ALA A 113 -4.70 5.39 12.21
CA ALA A 113 -4.77 3.94 12.40
C ALA A 113 -3.98 3.51 13.64
N ASN A 114 -4.49 2.52 14.35
CA ASN A 114 -3.86 1.85 15.48
C ASN A 114 -3.95 0.34 15.29
N GLY A 115 -2.86 -0.36 15.57
CA GLY A 115 -2.78 -1.79 15.36
C GLY A 115 -2.35 -2.19 13.94
N THR A 116 -2.07 -3.46 13.76
CA THR A 116 -1.58 -4.05 12.51
C THR A 116 -2.46 -5.22 12.09
N GLY A 117 -2.29 -5.69 10.85
CA GLY A 117 -3.15 -6.72 10.28
C GLY A 117 -4.47 -6.15 9.75
N PRO A 118 -5.34 -6.99 9.19
CA PRO A 118 -6.56 -6.54 8.53
C PRO A 118 -7.62 -5.97 9.50
N LYS A 119 -7.48 -6.23 10.78
CA LYS A 119 -8.38 -5.76 11.85
C LYS A 119 -7.84 -4.54 12.61
N PHE A 120 -6.88 -3.80 12.05
CA PHE A 120 -6.42 -2.57 12.67
C PHE A 120 -7.59 -1.60 12.94
N GLU A 121 -7.47 -0.76 13.95
CA GLU A 121 -8.48 0.24 14.31
C GLU A 121 -8.23 1.58 13.62
N GLY A 122 -9.27 2.39 13.50
CA GLY A 122 -9.19 3.74 12.93
C GLY A 122 -10.44 4.12 12.14
N ASP A 123 -10.68 5.41 11.99
CA ASP A 123 -11.85 5.94 11.28
C ASP A 123 -11.63 5.96 9.77
N ILE A 124 -12.16 4.94 9.09
CA ILE A 124 -12.09 4.83 7.62
C ILE A 124 -13.09 5.73 6.89
N ARG A 125 -14.05 6.38 7.57
CA ARG A 125 -15.02 7.30 6.93
C ARG A 125 -14.33 8.54 6.37
N ARG A 126 -13.11 8.84 6.78
CA ARG A 126 -12.29 9.89 6.17
C ARG A 126 -12.08 9.73 4.66
N PHE A 127 -12.21 8.50 4.14
CA PHE A 127 -12.14 8.20 2.72
C PHE A 127 -13.47 8.40 1.99
N GLU A 128 -14.51 8.87 2.66
CA GLU A 128 -15.82 9.16 2.07
C GLU A 128 -15.95 10.61 1.58
N GLU A 129 -15.04 11.50 1.97
CA GLU A 129 -15.08 12.90 1.56
C GLU A 129 -14.99 13.05 0.04
N GLU A 130 -15.91 13.81 -0.54
CA GLU A 130 -15.99 13.98 -1.99
C GLU A 130 -15.03 15.07 -2.51
N GLY A 131 -14.72 15.01 -3.80
CA GLY A 131 -13.91 16.03 -4.49
C GLY A 131 -12.40 15.82 -4.40
N TYR A 132 -11.95 14.70 -3.83
CA TYR A 132 -10.55 14.32 -3.74
C TYR A 132 -10.34 12.87 -4.14
N VAL A 133 -9.17 12.59 -4.71
CA VAL A 133 -8.60 11.25 -4.71
C VAL A 133 -7.86 11.08 -3.38
N HIS A 134 -8.30 10.13 -2.56
CA HIS A 134 -7.66 9.84 -1.29
C HIS A 134 -6.43 8.98 -1.50
N VAL A 135 -5.34 9.33 -0.85
CA VAL A 135 -4.07 8.58 -0.95
C VAL A 135 -3.62 8.17 0.45
N THR A 136 -3.32 6.89 0.63
CA THR A 136 -2.73 6.32 1.84
C THR A 136 -1.68 5.27 1.48
N PHE A 137 -0.94 4.75 2.46
CA PHE A 137 0.22 3.90 2.19
C PHE A 137 0.57 3.01 3.40
N GLY A 138 1.41 2.00 3.18
CA GLY A 138 1.96 1.22 4.29
C GLY A 138 2.84 2.08 5.20
N ASP A 139 2.66 2.01 6.53
CA ASP A 139 3.39 2.86 7.48
C ASP A 139 3.66 2.12 8.80
N VAL A 140 4.52 2.67 9.64
CA VAL A 140 4.70 2.26 11.02
C VAL A 140 3.67 2.99 11.88
N VAL A 141 2.75 2.22 12.46
CA VAL A 141 1.65 2.72 13.30
C VAL A 141 1.85 2.31 14.75
N ASP A 142 1.15 2.98 15.63
CA ASP A 142 1.14 2.61 17.04
C ASP A 142 0.28 1.35 17.26
N VAL A 143 0.66 0.54 18.25
CA VAL A 143 -0.02 -0.70 18.64
C VAL A 143 -0.16 -0.72 20.14
N ALA A 144 -1.33 -1.12 20.63
CA ALA A 144 -1.59 -1.20 22.06
C ALA A 144 -0.73 -2.27 22.77
N GLY A 145 -0.47 -2.05 24.07
CA GLY A 145 0.29 -2.96 24.93
C GLY A 145 1.79 -2.93 24.70
N ASP A 146 2.48 -3.98 25.11
CA ASP A 146 3.94 -4.07 25.14
C ASP A 146 4.59 -4.00 23.74
N ARG A 147 3.81 -4.21 22.69
CA ARG A 147 4.29 -4.12 21.31
C ARG A 147 4.59 -2.70 20.87
N GLU A 148 3.88 -1.71 21.39
CA GLU A 148 3.98 -0.26 21.17
C GLU A 148 3.82 0.21 19.70
N PHE A 149 4.36 -0.50 18.72
CA PHE A 149 4.27 -0.16 17.30
C PHE A 149 4.34 -1.41 16.40
N GLY A 150 4.05 -1.24 15.13
CA GLY A 150 4.20 -2.28 14.15
C GLY A 150 3.98 -1.75 12.72
N ILE A 151 4.13 -2.62 11.72
CA ILE A 151 3.93 -2.25 10.32
C ILE A 151 2.48 -2.54 9.92
N LEU A 152 1.76 -1.50 9.51
CA LEU A 152 0.49 -1.62 8.82
C LEU A 152 0.75 -1.62 7.31
N SER A 153 0.58 -2.77 6.68
CA SER A 153 0.88 -2.90 5.26
C SER A 153 -0.21 -2.31 4.36
N GLY A 154 0.17 -1.94 3.14
CA GLY A 154 -0.79 -1.54 2.12
C GLY A 154 -1.82 -2.64 1.81
N ASP A 155 -1.47 -3.93 1.96
CA ASP A 155 -2.41 -5.03 1.75
C ASP A 155 -3.49 -5.08 2.83
N HIS A 156 -3.14 -4.88 4.10
CA HIS A 156 -4.11 -4.78 5.18
C HIS A 156 -5.03 -3.57 5.03
N LEU A 157 -4.48 -2.43 4.55
CA LEU A 157 -5.29 -1.26 4.20
C LEU A 157 -6.29 -1.59 3.09
N MET A 158 -5.85 -2.24 2.02
CA MET A 158 -6.71 -2.65 0.90
C MET A 158 -7.80 -3.60 1.38
N GLU A 159 -7.46 -4.62 2.18
CA GLU A 159 -8.41 -5.60 2.72
C GLU A 159 -9.52 -4.90 3.53
N ARG A 160 -9.13 -4.09 4.51
CA ARG A 160 -10.12 -3.42 5.36
C ARG A 160 -10.94 -2.38 4.59
N LEU A 161 -10.32 -1.54 3.77
CA LEU A 161 -11.05 -0.55 2.97
C LEU A 161 -12.00 -1.20 1.97
N SER A 162 -11.61 -2.34 1.36
CA SER A 162 -12.46 -3.03 0.40
C SER A 162 -13.67 -3.70 1.03
N THR A 163 -13.58 -4.11 2.29
CA THR A 163 -14.62 -4.88 2.99
C THR A 163 -15.53 -4.02 3.86
N GLU A 164 -15.01 -2.93 4.44
CA GLU A 164 -15.74 -2.13 5.43
C GLU A 164 -16.17 -0.75 4.90
N LEU A 165 -15.48 -0.18 3.88
CA LEU A 165 -15.85 1.13 3.37
C LEU A 165 -17.07 1.02 2.43
N PRO A 166 -18.15 1.76 2.67
CA PRO A 166 -19.35 1.68 1.84
C PRO A 166 -19.10 2.08 0.39
N GLY A 167 -19.74 1.38 -0.53
CA GLY A 167 -19.76 1.72 -1.96
C GLY A 167 -18.48 1.34 -2.72
N VAL A 168 -17.59 0.56 -2.15
CA VAL A 168 -16.47 -0.01 -2.90
C VAL A 168 -16.99 -1.07 -3.86
N GLU A 169 -16.81 -0.85 -5.14
CA GLU A 169 -17.28 -1.73 -6.22
C GLU A 169 -16.14 -2.45 -6.94
N LYS A 170 -14.95 -1.84 -6.93
CA LYS A 170 -13.79 -2.38 -7.64
C LYS A 170 -12.52 -2.23 -6.80
N VAL A 171 -11.67 -3.25 -6.91
CA VAL A 171 -10.33 -3.27 -6.32
C VAL A 171 -9.33 -3.65 -7.40
N ILE A 172 -8.32 -2.82 -7.62
CA ILE A 172 -7.33 -2.98 -8.67
C ILE A 172 -5.94 -3.02 -8.02
N PHE A 173 -5.15 -4.04 -8.36
CA PHE A 173 -3.75 -4.13 -7.95
C PHE A 173 -2.86 -3.92 -9.19
N LEU A 174 -2.03 -2.89 -9.14
CA LEU A 174 -1.02 -2.63 -10.15
C LEU A 174 0.33 -3.13 -9.62
N LEU A 175 0.89 -4.10 -10.32
CA LEU A 175 2.09 -4.83 -9.91
C LEU A 175 3.19 -4.70 -10.98
N ASP A 176 4.46 -4.76 -10.56
CA ASP A 176 5.61 -4.74 -11.47
C ASP A 176 5.89 -6.14 -12.00
N GLY A 177 5.93 -6.29 -13.32
CA GLY A 177 6.33 -7.52 -14.00
C GLY A 177 5.41 -8.73 -13.82
N ILE A 178 4.22 -8.54 -13.22
CA ILE A 178 3.23 -9.60 -12.97
C ILE A 178 1.86 -9.16 -13.50
N ASN A 179 1.27 -9.96 -14.39
CA ASN A 179 0.02 -9.62 -15.08
C ASN A 179 -1.25 -10.02 -14.31
N GLY A 180 -1.12 -10.61 -13.13
CA GLY A 180 -2.26 -11.07 -12.35
C GLY A 180 -1.90 -12.14 -11.32
N LEU A 181 -2.91 -12.91 -10.91
CA LEU A 181 -2.76 -14.03 -9.99
C LEU A 181 -2.31 -15.29 -10.75
N TYR A 182 -1.39 -16.04 -10.17
CA TYR A 182 -0.87 -17.29 -10.72
C TYR A 182 -1.10 -18.45 -9.75
N ASP A 183 -1.15 -19.67 -10.29
CA ASP A 183 -1.31 -20.90 -9.52
C ASP A 183 -0.03 -21.27 -8.74
N MET A 184 1.12 -20.79 -9.20
CA MET A 184 2.42 -20.91 -8.54
C MET A 184 3.29 -19.69 -8.88
N ASP A 185 4.54 -19.68 -8.40
CA ASP A 185 5.51 -18.62 -8.70
C ASP A 185 5.59 -18.37 -10.23
N PRO A 186 5.31 -17.15 -10.71
CA PRO A 186 5.27 -16.84 -12.14
C PRO A 186 6.60 -17.04 -12.86
N THR A 187 7.72 -17.10 -12.15
CA THR A 187 9.05 -17.38 -12.72
C THR A 187 9.29 -18.85 -12.98
N LYS A 188 8.47 -19.74 -12.43
CA LYS A 188 8.62 -21.18 -12.61
C LYS A 188 8.01 -21.67 -13.93
N LYS A 189 8.72 -22.60 -14.58
CA LYS A 189 8.21 -23.23 -15.79
C LYS A 189 6.90 -23.98 -15.51
N GLY A 190 5.87 -23.70 -16.29
CA GLY A 190 4.54 -24.31 -16.14
C GLY A 190 3.57 -23.49 -15.27
N SER A 191 4.00 -22.36 -14.72
CA SER A 191 3.14 -21.39 -14.06
C SER A 191 2.02 -20.91 -15.00
N GLN A 192 0.79 -20.89 -14.52
CA GLN A 192 -0.38 -20.44 -15.27
C GLN A 192 -1.06 -19.29 -14.57
N MET A 193 -1.38 -18.23 -15.33
CA MET A 193 -2.16 -17.13 -14.84
C MET A 193 -3.61 -17.60 -14.61
N ILE A 194 -4.17 -17.22 -13.47
CA ILE A 194 -5.56 -17.49 -13.10
C ILE A 194 -6.41 -16.35 -13.67
N PRO A 195 -7.16 -16.58 -14.76
CA PRO A 195 -7.89 -15.49 -15.43
C PRO A 195 -9.10 -15.03 -14.65
N LEU A 196 -9.67 -15.91 -13.82
CA LEU A 196 -10.86 -15.62 -13.02
C LEU A 196 -10.82 -16.43 -11.72
N TRP A 197 -10.92 -15.74 -10.59
CA TRP A 197 -11.12 -16.35 -9.28
C TRP A 197 -12.50 -15.97 -8.75
N THR A 198 -13.28 -16.96 -8.35
CA THR A 198 -14.60 -16.77 -7.74
C THR A 198 -14.67 -17.54 -6.42
N SER A 199 -15.67 -17.25 -5.59
CA SER A 199 -15.89 -18.00 -4.34
C SER A 199 -16.11 -19.52 -4.54
N SER A 200 -16.50 -19.93 -5.74
CA SER A 200 -16.67 -21.33 -6.13
C SER A 200 -15.41 -21.98 -6.73
N THR A 201 -14.35 -21.18 -6.95
CA THR A 201 -13.12 -21.66 -7.58
C THR A 201 -12.14 -22.13 -6.53
N SER A 202 -11.63 -23.35 -6.66
CA SER A 202 -10.60 -23.92 -5.79
C SER A 202 -9.28 -24.07 -6.53
N TYR A 203 -8.29 -23.25 -6.17
CA TYR A 203 -6.91 -23.41 -6.64
C TYR A 203 -6.00 -23.75 -5.46
N LYS A 204 -5.05 -24.66 -5.67
CA LYS A 204 -3.96 -24.88 -4.71
C LYS A 204 -2.91 -23.81 -4.99
N THR A 205 -2.87 -22.80 -4.16
CA THR A 205 -1.83 -21.75 -4.24
C THR A 205 -0.65 -22.13 -3.35
N SER A 206 0.56 -21.98 -3.86
CA SER A 206 1.78 -22.05 -3.05
C SER A 206 2.10 -20.63 -2.56
N ILE A 207 2.03 -20.40 -1.25
CA ILE A 207 2.46 -19.14 -0.65
C ILE A 207 3.98 -19.12 -0.61
N ASN A 208 4.62 -18.28 -1.41
CA ASN A 208 6.03 -17.99 -1.28
C ASN A 208 6.23 -17.01 -0.12
N LYS A 209 6.84 -17.48 0.97
CA LYS A 209 7.26 -16.64 2.11
C LYS A 209 8.56 -15.85 1.78
N SER A 210 8.68 -15.24 0.63
CA SER A 210 9.88 -14.52 0.27
C SER A 210 9.73 -13.02 0.51
N THR A 211 10.52 -12.49 1.41
CA THR A 211 10.93 -11.08 1.52
C THR A 211 9.89 -10.01 1.86
N ASP A 212 8.67 -10.36 2.21
CA ASP A 212 7.74 -9.38 2.75
C ASP A 212 8.01 -9.16 4.25
N VAL A 213 8.02 -7.90 4.70
CA VAL A 213 8.22 -7.53 6.12
C VAL A 213 6.90 -7.49 6.90
N THR A 214 5.83 -7.95 6.27
CA THR A 214 4.48 -8.03 6.88
C THR A 214 4.02 -9.45 7.09
#